data_505a781fb60a57704e0cc87b2bfdbd04
#
_entry.id   505a781fb60a57704e0cc87b2bfdbd04
#
_cell.length_a   1.000
_cell.length_b   1.000
_cell.length_c   1.000
_cell.angle_alpha   90.00
_cell.angle_beta   90.00
_cell.angle_gamma   90.00
#
_symmetry.space_group_name_H-M   'P 1'
#
loop_
_entity.id
_entity.type
_entity.pdbx_description
1 polymer ?
#
loop_
_entity_poly.entity_id
_entity_poly.type
_entity_poly.pdbx_seq_one_letter_code
_entity_poly.pdbx_strand_id
1 'polypeptide(L)'
;KHEHTATCYAVSHLIGQTNRWDDGVVATQPLMGHEHWHQWIDGGMDVGSHTQHHIDLQATDDAAAASEMKLSRLALNDSLNYDVRHFCYPYGRYHEKHAVMAKQAGYQTATTMRRGRFHFGADPWQLPRVMVTCSTYPWHMAMKILTGYEDRRG
;
A
#
# COMPACT_ATOMS: atom_id res chain seq x y z
N LYS A 1 10.30 -6.69 -21.03
CA LYS A 1 11.63 -6.08 -21.26
C LYS A 1 12.56 -6.31 -20.08
N HIS A 2 12.11 -6.13 -18.84
CA HIS A 2 12.93 -6.33 -17.64
C HIS A 2 12.27 -7.30 -16.64
N GLU A 3 11.09 -7.84 -16.94
CA GLU A 3 10.33 -8.81 -16.14
C GLU A 3 10.14 -8.37 -14.67
N HIS A 4 10.08 -7.04 -14.45
CA HIS A 4 9.81 -6.50 -13.13
C HIS A 4 8.32 -6.58 -12.82
N THR A 5 8.01 -6.97 -11.60
CA THR A 5 6.66 -6.94 -11.04
C THR A 5 6.50 -5.76 -10.09
N ALA A 6 5.25 -5.36 -9.87
CA ALA A 6 4.93 -4.28 -8.94
C ALA A 6 3.62 -4.61 -8.20
N THR A 7 3.50 -4.16 -6.96
CA THR A 7 2.26 -4.19 -6.21
C THR A 7 1.61 -2.81 -6.27
N CYS A 8 0.36 -2.73 -6.74
CA CYS A 8 -0.45 -1.52 -6.66
C CYS A 8 -1.48 -1.68 -5.54
N TYR A 9 -1.61 -0.65 -4.67
CA TYR A 9 -2.50 -0.69 -3.52
C TYR A 9 -3.83 -0.04 -3.85
N ALA A 10 -4.93 -0.80 -3.73
CA ALA A 10 -6.28 -0.39 -4.07
C ALA A 10 -7.08 0.06 -2.84
N VAL A 11 -7.77 1.18 -2.97
CA VAL A 11 -8.83 1.60 -2.04
C VAL A 11 -10.13 0.93 -2.50
N SER A 12 -10.57 -0.12 -1.79
CA SER A 12 -11.54 -1.07 -2.33
C SER A 12 -12.91 -0.47 -2.67
N HIS A 13 -13.36 0.53 -1.93
CA HIS A 13 -14.64 1.23 -2.18
C HIS A 13 -14.56 2.27 -3.30
N LEU A 14 -13.35 2.57 -3.80
CA LEU A 14 -13.12 3.61 -4.81
C LEU A 14 -12.66 3.07 -6.16
N ILE A 15 -12.75 1.75 -6.37
CA ILE A 15 -12.45 1.14 -7.67
C ILE A 15 -13.32 1.80 -8.75
N GLY A 16 -12.68 2.30 -9.82
CA GLY A 16 -13.35 2.98 -10.93
C GLY A 16 -13.93 4.36 -10.61
N GLN A 17 -13.67 4.89 -9.42
CA GLN A 17 -14.07 6.23 -9.01
C GLN A 17 -12.89 7.22 -9.13
N THR A 18 -12.78 8.18 -8.24
CA THR A 18 -11.71 9.19 -8.21
C THR A 18 -10.99 9.21 -6.87
N ASN A 19 -9.80 9.84 -6.83
CA ASN A 19 -8.98 10.04 -5.63
C ASN A 19 -9.56 11.11 -4.68
N ARG A 20 -10.84 11.02 -4.36
CA ARG A 20 -11.56 12.03 -3.55
C ARG A 20 -11.00 12.25 -2.13
N TRP A 21 -10.17 11.33 -1.62
CA TRP A 21 -9.46 11.54 -0.35
C TRP A 21 -8.43 12.68 -0.39
N ASP A 22 -8.04 13.12 -1.59
CA ASP A 22 -7.12 14.22 -1.84
C ASP A 22 -7.83 15.47 -2.39
N ASP A 23 -9.16 15.53 -2.29
CA ASP A 23 -9.95 16.66 -2.80
C ASP A 23 -9.45 17.99 -2.20
N GLY A 24 -9.19 18.97 -3.06
CA GLY A 24 -8.65 20.26 -2.67
C GLY A 24 -7.14 20.31 -2.45
N VAL A 25 -6.44 19.17 -2.46
CA VAL A 25 -4.98 19.06 -2.29
C VAL A 25 -4.28 18.81 -3.63
N VAL A 26 -4.79 17.87 -4.41
CA VAL A 26 -4.31 17.55 -5.75
C VAL A 26 -5.46 17.49 -6.74
N ALA A 27 -5.13 17.55 -8.03
CA ALA A 27 -6.15 17.43 -9.07
C ALA A 27 -6.85 16.06 -8.99
N THR A 28 -8.16 16.06 -9.16
CA THR A 28 -8.97 14.84 -9.23
C THR A 28 -8.51 13.96 -10.38
N GLN A 29 -8.19 12.71 -10.08
CA GLN A 29 -7.72 11.69 -11.03
C GLN A 29 -8.65 10.48 -11.01
N PRO A 30 -8.93 9.85 -12.16
CA PRO A 30 -9.65 8.60 -12.20
C PRO A 30 -8.79 7.47 -11.63
N LEU A 31 -9.40 6.57 -10.89
CA LEU A 31 -8.79 5.34 -10.39
C LEU A 31 -9.09 4.17 -11.32
N MET A 32 -8.24 3.14 -11.29
CA MET A 32 -8.43 1.93 -12.07
C MET A 32 -9.78 1.28 -11.75
N GLY A 33 -10.55 0.97 -12.80
CA GLY A 33 -11.75 0.14 -12.70
C GLY A 33 -11.40 -1.36 -12.71
N HIS A 34 -12.40 -2.22 -12.54
CA HIS A 34 -12.21 -3.69 -12.48
C HIS A 34 -11.47 -4.24 -13.69
N GLU A 35 -11.79 -3.78 -14.89
CA GLU A 35 -11.11 -4.22 -16.12
C GLU A 35 -9.60 -3.91 -16.09
N HIS A 36 -9.22 -2.71 -15.65
CA HIS A 36 -7.81 -2.35 -15.53
C HIS A 36 -7.09 -3.17 -14.46
N TRP A 37 -7.78 -3.50 -13.35
CA TRP A 37 -7.22 -4.36 -12.32
C TRP A 37 -7.01 -5.79 -12.83
N HIS A 38 -7.93 -6.36 -13.62
CA HIS A 38 -7.74 -7.65 -14.24
C HIS A 38 -6.56 -7.64 -15.23
N GLN A 39 -6.45 -6.62 -16.08
CA GLN A 39 -5.29 -6.45 -16.98
C GLN A 39 -3.97 -6.35 -16.19
N TRP A 40 -3.98 -5.68 -15.03
CA TRP A 40 -2.82 -5.57 -14.13
C TRP A 40 -2.41 -6.94 -13.60
N ILE A 41 -3.36 -7.73 -13.12
CA ILE A 41 -3.15 -9.09 -12.58
C ILE A 41 -2.68 -10.05 -13.69
N ASP A 42 -3.34 -10.01 -14.85
CA ASP A 42 -2.99 -10.86 -16.02
C ASP A 42 -1.58 -10.53 -16.55
N GLY A 43 -1.14 -9.29 -16.37
CA GLY A 43 0.23 -8.86 -16.63
C GLY A 43 1.27 -9.36 -15.63
N GLY A 44 0.88 -10.19 -14.65
CA GLY A 44 1.77 -10.74 -13.61
C GLY A 44 2.08 -9.76 -12.48
N MET A 45 1.31 -8.69 -12.36
CA MET A 45 1.45 -7.70 -11.30
C MET A 45 0.61 -8.07 -10.07
N ASP A 46 0.93 -7.48 -8.93
CA ASP A 46 0.30 -7.79 -7.65
C ASP A 46 -0.67 -6.68 -7.20
N VAL A 47 -1.67 -7.06 -6.41
CA VAL A 47 -2.66 -6.14 -5.82
C VAL A 47 -2.53 -6.17 -4.31
N GLY A 48 -2.36 -4.99 -3.73
CA GLY A 48 -2.44 -4.78 -2.29
C GLY A 48 -3.69 -3.98 -1.91
N SER A 49 -4.01 -3.96 -0.63
CA SER A 49 -5.13 -3.22 -0.06
C SER A 49 -4.67 -1.92 0.60
N HIS A 50 -5.53 -0.89 0.53
CA HIS A 50 -5.27 0.43 1.13
C HIS A 50 -6.51 0.98 1.86
N THR A 51 -7.15 0.11 2.67
CA THR A 51 -8.45 0.31 3.33
C THR A 51 -9.64 0.40 2.36
N GLN A 52 -10.86 0.46 2.90
CA GLN A 52 -12.05 0.65 2.07
C GLN A 52 -12.19 2.09 1.55
N HIS A 53 -11.92 3.09 2.41
CA HIS A 53 -12.25 4.49 2.17
C HIS A 53 -11.05 5.44 2.27
N HIS A 54 -9.82 4.93 2.37
CA HIS A 54 -8.57 5.70 2.56
C HIS A 54 -8.59 6.54 3.86
N ILE A 55 -9.08 5.97 4.95
CA ILE A 55 -9.20 6.66 6.24
C ILE A 55 -7.84 6.87 6.93
N ASP A 56 -7.74 7.89 7.79
CA ASP A 56 -6.64 8.02 8.74
C ASP A 56 -6.86 7.06 9.92
N LEU A 57 -6.09 5.99 9.96
CA LEU A 57 -6.19 4.96 10.99
C LEU A 57 -5.87 5.47 12.40
N GLN A 58 -5.05 6.52 12.52
CA GLN A 58 -4.73 7.11 13.83
C GLN A 58 -5.89 7.96 14.38
N ALA A 59 -6.72 8.51 13.49
CA ALA A 59 -7.89 9.32 13.85
C ALA A 59 -9.18 8.50 13.98
N THR A 60 -9.10 7.18 13.75
CA THR A 60 -10.26 6.28 13.73
C THR A 60 -10.23 5.35 14.95
N ASP A 61 -11.41 4.98 15.48
CA ASP A 61 -11.50 3.99 16.57
C ASP A 61 -11.04 2.59 16.11
N ASP A 62 -10.63 1.78 17.07
CA ASP A 62 -10.00 0.50 16.81
C ASP A 62 -10.93 -0.50 16.08
N ALA A 63 -12.22 -0.49 16.38
CA ALA A 63 -13.18 -1.40 15.75
C ALA A 63 -13.40 -1.02 14.28
N ALA A 64 -13.56 0.27 14.00
CA ALA A 64 -13.68 0.78 12.65
C ALA A 64 -12.37 0.57 11.84
N ALA A 65 -11.20 0.82 12.43
CA ALA A 65 -9.91 0.58 11.79
C ALA A 65 -9.72 -0.90 11.41
N ALA A 66 -10.02 -1.83 12.32
CA ALA A 66 -9.96 -3.26 12.05
C ALA A 66 -10.96 -3.68 10.95
N SER A 67 -12.17 -3.12 10.96
CA SER A 67 -13.20 -3.35 9.95
C SER A 67 -12.76 -2.87 8.57
N GLU A 68 -12.21 -1.65 8.46
CA GLU A 68 -11.67 -1.05 7.24
C GLU A 68 -10.59 -1.93 6.59
N MET A 69 -9.68 -2.47 7.38
CA MET A 69 -8.64 -3.37 6.88
C MET A 69 -9.23 -4.70 6.42
N LYS A 70 -10.04 -5.36 7.28
CA LYS A 70 -10.59 -6.68 7.00
C LYS A 70 -11.56 -6.67 5.81
N LEU A 71 -12.51 -5.74 5.79
CA LEU A 71 -13.51 -5.66 4.73
C LEU A 71 -12.92 -5.22 3.41
N SER A 72 -11.87 -4.37 3.42
CA SER A 72 -11.16 -4.02 2.20
C SER A 72 -10.52 -5.25 1.55
N ARG A 73 -9.87 -6.11 2.34
CA ARG A 73 -9.28 -7.36 1.81
C ARG A 73 -10.35 -8.27 1.21
N LEU A 74 -11.44 -8.49 1.94
CA LEU A 74 -12.53 -9.36 1.50
C LEU A 74 -13.18 -8.84 0.21
N ALA A 75 -13.47 -7.53 0.14
CA ALA A 75 -14.06 -6.89 -1.03
C ALA A 75 -13.17 -7.00 -2.27
N LEU A 76 -11.85 -6.79 -2.11
CA LEU A 76 -10.89 -6.94 -3.21
C LEU A 76 -10.76 -8.40 -3.65
N ASN A 77 -10.70 -9.34 -2.71
CA ASN A 77 -10.63 -10.77 -3.03
C ASN A 77 -11.84 -11.22 -3.86
N ASP A 78 -13.03 -10.80 -3.43
CA ASP A 78 -14.28 -11.15 -4.09
C ASP A 78 -14.39 -10.49 -5.47
N SER A 79 -14.20 -9.16 -5.54
CA SER A 79 -14.42 -8.40 -6.77
C SER A 79 -13.38 -8.64 -7.86
N LEU A 80 -12.15 -9.00 -7.48
CA LEU A 80 -11.06 -9.23 -8.42
C LEU A 80 -10.73 -10.72 -8.62
N ASN A 81 -11.39 -11.62 -7.87
CA ASN A 81 -11.06 -13.06 -7.80
C ASN A 81 -9.55 -13.27 -7.57
N TYR A 82 -8.98 -12.54 -6.61
CA TYR A 82 -7.53 -12.49 -6.36
C TYR A 82 -7.25 -12.54 -4.86
N ASP A 83 -6.23 -13.31 -4.42
CA ASP A 83 -5.83 -13.37 -3.00
C ASP A 83 -4.95 -12.18 -2.63
N VAL A 84 -5.55 -11.12 -2.13
CA VAL A 84 -4.86 -9.90 -1.67
C VAL A 84 -4.14 -10.17 -0.36
N ARG A 85 -2.81 -10.14 -0.39
CA ARG A 85 -1.92 -10.50 0.73
C ARG A 85 -1.19 -9.32 1.36
N HIS A 86 -1.17 -8.17 0.68
CA HIS A 86 -0.35 -7.03 1.05
C HIS A 86 -1.22 -5.83 1.41
N PHE A 87 -0.81 -5.09 2.43
CA PHE A 87 -1.48 -3.89 2.91
C PHE A 87 -0.54 -2.67 2.86
N CYS A 88 -1.09 -1.48 2.70
CA CYS A 88 -0.38 -0.22 2.88
C CYS A 88 -1.19 0.70 3.80
N TYR A 89 -0.55 1.27 4.81
CA TYR A 89 -1.22 2.21 5.73
C TYR A 89 -1.47 3.55 5.03
N PRO A 90 -2.75 4.04 4.96
CA PRO A 90 -3.04 5.36 4.40
C PRO A 90 -2.22 6.45 5.09
N TYR A 91 -1.70 7.39 4.30
CA TYR A 91 -0.82 8.47 4.76
C TYR A 91 0.46 8.00 5.47
N GLY A 92 0.71 6.69 5.55
CA GLY A 92 1.76 6.11 6.39
C GLY A 92 1.50 6.26 7.89
N ARG A 93 0.29 6.69 8.29
CA ARG A 93 -0.09 6.91 9.68
C ARG A 93 -0.67 5.64 10.29
N TYR A 94 0.01 5.13 11.31
CA TYR A 94 -0.41 3.93 12.02
C TYR A 94 0.19 3.92 13.44
N HIS A 95 -0.33 3.05 14.29
CA HIS A 95 0.24 2.65 15.58
C HIS A 95 0.56 1.15 15.54
N GLU A 96 1.36 0.64 16.46
CA GLU A 96 1.71 -0.80 16.53
C GLU A 96 0.47 -1.69 16.59
N LYS A 97 -0.61 -1.26 17.25
CA LYS A 97 -1.87 -2.00 17.28
C LYS A 97 -2.45 -2.24 15.87
N HIS A 98 -2.24 -1.32 14.92
CA HIS A 98 -2.71 -1.48 13.54
C HIS A 98 -1.91 -2.55 12.78
N ALA A 99 -0.64 -2.78 13.13
CA ALA A 99 0.14 -3.90 12.60
C ALA A 99 -0.46 -5.25 13.06
N VAL A 100 -0.88 -5.32 14.33
CA VAL A 100 -1.61 -6.50 14.84
C VAL A 100 -2.94 -6.69 14.12
N MET A 101 -3.71 -5.61 13.89
CA MET A 101 -4.97 -5.64 13.15
C MET A 101 -4.78 -6.10 11.69
N ALA A 102 -3.73 -5.61 11.00
CA ALA A 102 -3.40 -6.05 9.64
C ALA A 102 -3.10 -7.56 9.60
N LYS A 103 -2.34 -8.06 10.56
CA LYS A 103 -2.10 -9.50 10.73
C LYS A 103 -3.38 -10.28 10.95
N GLN A 104 -4.25 -9.81 11.84
CA GLN A 104 -5.54 -10.45 12.15
C GLN A 104 -6.52 -10.39 10.97
N ALA A 105 -6.45 -9.36 10.13
CA ALA A 105 -7.21 -9.26 8.89
C ALA A 105 -6.73 -10.25 7.80
N GLY A 106 -5.59 -10.96 8.05
CA GLY A 106 -5.05 -11.99 7.17
C GLY A 106 -4.05 -11.48 6.13
N TYR A 107 -3.55 -10.24 6.26
CA TYR A 107 -2.44 -9.77 5.44
C TYR A 107 -1.14 -10.45 5.84
N GLN A 108 -0.31 -10.75 4.87
CA GLN A 108 1.03 -11.33 5.08
C GLN A 108 2.08 -10.25 5.32
N THR A 109 1.92 -9.09 4.70
CA THR A 109 2.80 -7.93 4.91
C THR A 109 2.02 -6.63 4.93
N ALA A 110 2.60 -5.61 5.60
CA ALA A 110 2.10 -4.24 5.49
C ALA A 110 3.26 -3.24 5.36
N THR A 111 3.12 -2.29 4.44
CA THR A 111 4.12 -1.27 4.13
C THR A 111 3.77 0.06 4.78
N THR A 112 4.80 0.73 5.27
CA THR A 112 4.72 2.05 5.93
C THR A 112 5.28 3.15 5.01
N MET A 113 5.25 4.40 5.47
CA MET A 113 5.99 5.52 4.87
C MET A 113 7.38 5.72 5.50
N ARG A 114 7.74 4.91 6.51
CA ARG A 114 9.07 4.97 7.11
C ARG A 114 10.12 4.66 6.05
N ARG A 115 11.09 5.53 5.92
CA ARG A 115 12.21 5.33 5.00
C ARG A 115 13.16 4.27 5.53
N GLY A 116 13.69 3.48 4.65
CA GLY A 116 14.66 2.44 4.98
C GLY A 116 14.60 1.28 4.01
N ARG A 117 15.60 0.43 4.11
CA ARG A 117 15.67 -0.82 3.38
C ARG A 117 15.11 -1.95 4.25
N PHE A 118 14.63 -2.97 3.60
CA PHE A 118 14.28 -4.21 4.30
C PHE A 118 15.53 -4.86 4.90
N HIS A 119 15.42 -5.31 6.13
CA HIS A 119 16.45 -6.10 6.80
C HIS A 119 15.85 -7.42 7.30
N PHE A 120 16.65 -8.48 7.29
CA PHE A 120 16.24 -9.77 7.84
C PHE A 120 15.83 -9.62 9.32
N GLY A 121 14.66 -10.16 9.67
CA GLY A 121 14.08 -10.03 11.02
C GLY A 121 13.21 -8.78 11.23
N ALA A 122 13.05 -7.91 10.20
CA ALA A 122 12.08 -6.84 10.27
C ALA A 122 10.65 -7.38 10.39
N ASP A 123 9.80 -6.66 11.12
CA ASP A 123 8.39 -7.01 11.24
C ASP A 123 7.69 -6.91 9.87
N PRO A 124 7.13 -8.02 9.33
CA PRO A 124 6.45 -8.02 8.05
C PRO A 124 5.28 -7.04 7.94
N TRP A 125 4.67 -6.67 9.07
CA TRP A 125 3.56 -5.73 9.09
C TRP A 125 3.98 -4.27 9.30
N GLN A 126 5.29 -3.98 9.25
CA GLN A 126 5.86 -2.64 9.40
C GLN A 126 7.02 -2.40 8.42
N LEU A 127 6.89 -2.86 7.19
CA LEU A 127 7.97 -2.79 6.20
C LEU A 127 8.31 -1.34 5.84
N PRO A 128 9.59 -0.93 5.96
CA PRO A 128 10.03 0.37 5.47
C PRO A 128 10.08 0.38 3.95
N ARG A 129 10.14 1.58 3.36
CA ARG A 129 10.22 1.73 1.91
C ARG A 129 11.33 2.68 1.48
N VAL A 130 12.00 2.35 0.39
CA VAL A 130 12.86 3.28 -0.33
C VAL A 130 11.97 4.16 -1.22
N MET A 131 11.94 5.45 -0.94
CA MET A 131 11.12 6.38 -1.72
C MET A 131 11.78 6.69 -3.07
N VAL A 132 11.02 6.46 -4.15
CA VAL A 132 11.40 6.82 -5.52
C VAL A 132 10.38 7.82 -6.07
N THR A 133 10.84 8.92 -6.62
CA THR A 133 10.01 9.98 -7.20
C THR A 133 10.46 10.29 -8.63
N CYS A 134 9.68 11.09 -9.37
CA CYS A 134 10.05 11.54 -10.71
C CYS A 134 11.37 12.32 -10.76
N SER A 135 11.83 12.88 -9.64
CA SER A 135 13.13 13.56 -9.49
C SER A 135 14.28 12.64 -9.03
N THR A 136 14.04 11.33 -8.91
CA THR A 136 15.07 10.37 -8.52
C THR A 136 15.91 9.98 -9.73
N TYR A 137 17.12 10.55 -9.86
CA TYR A 137 18.06 10.19 -10.91
C TYR A 137 18.69 8.80 -10.70
N PRO A 138 19.21 8.13 -11.73
CA PRO A 138 19.81 6.79 -11.63
C PRO A 138 20.88 6.65 -10.55
N TRP A 139 21.76 7.64 -10.40
CA TRP A 139 22.79 7.64 -9.36
C TRP A 139 22.23 7.79 -7.94
N HIS A 140 21.15 8.58 -7.76
CA HIS A 140 20.39 8.63 -6.51
C HIS A 140 19.75 7.28 -6.19
N MET A 141 19.23 6.60 -7.21
CA MET A 141 18.65 5.27 -7.05
C MET A 141 19.71 4.26 -6.58
N ALA A 142 20.90 4.30 -7.20
CA ALA A 142 22.02 3.46 -6.77
C ALA A 142 22.40 3.72 -5.29
N MET A 143 22.51 4.97 -4.88
CA MET A 143 22.80 5.32 -3.48
C MET A 143 21.72 4.79 -2.52
N LYS A 144 20.44 4.93 -2.89
CA LYS A 144 19.30 4.49 -2.07
C LYS A 144 19.29 2.98 -1.87
N ILE A 145 19.63 2.21 -2.89
CA ILE A 145 19.61 0.74 -2.88
C ILE A 145 20.88 0.17 -2.26
N LEU A 146 22.04 0.68 -2.66
CA LEU A 146 23.34 0.07 -2.34
C LEU A 146 23.95 0.55 -1.02
N THR A 147 23.46 1.66 -0.47
CA THR A 147 24.00 2.25 0.76
C THR A 147 22.92 2.41 1.84
N GLY A 148 23.31 2.71 3.07
CA GLY A 148 22.38 3.08 4.17
C GLY A 148 21.81 4.51 4.06
N TYR A 149 21.73 5.09 2.86
CA TYR A 149 21.26 6.46 2.66
C TYR A 149 19.82 6.66 3.12
N GLU A 150 18.91 5.73 2.79
CA GLU A 150 17.51 5.81 3.24
C GLU A 150 17.36 5.47 4.73
N ASP A 151 18.16 4.54 5.26
CA ASP A 151 18.09 4.13 6.67
C ASP A 151 18.41 5.29 7.64
N ARG A 152 19.17 6.29 7.19
CA ARG A 152 19.52 7.50 7.96
C ARG A 152 18.51 8.63 7.84
N ARG A 153 17.46 8.46 7.05
CA ARG A 153 16.42 9.46 6.77
C ARG A 153 15.04 9.03 7.28
N GLY A 154 14.98 7.89 7.99
CA GLY A 154 13.80 7.34 8.65
C GLY A 154 13.52 7.96 10.01
#